data_f99ffa1ce14b01e63922f743edce4379
#
_entry.id   f99ffa1ce14b01e63922f743edce4379
#
_cell.length_a   1.000
_cell.length_b   1.000
_cell.length_c   1.000
_cell.angle_alpha   90.00
_cell.angle_beta   90.00
_cell.angle_gamma   90.00
#
_symmetry.space_group_name_H-M   'P 1'
#
loop_
_entity.id
_entity.type
_entity.pdbx_description
1 polymer ?
#
loop_
_entity_poly.entity_id
_entity_poly.type
_entity_poly.pdbx_seq_one_letter_code
_entity_poly.pdbx_strand_id
1 'polypeptide(L)'
;DNTALVVTLASMNLYLHGIGTDRSPIICQDSLEKAPSTLVDVILANPPFGTRPAGSVEIDRQDFYVETKNNQLNFLQHMMVMLKNGGRAAVVLPDNVLFEGGAGETIRKELLKNFNLHTILRLPTGILYAQGVKANVLFFTKGTPTKDVWFFD
;
A
#
# COMPACT_ATOMS: atom_id res chain seq x y z
N ASP A 1 10.66 6.72 1.08
CA ASP A 1 11.63 5.63 0.88
C ASP A 1 12.76 5.75 1.90
N ASN A 2 13.38 4.63 2.29
CA ASN A 2 14.47 4.62 3.28
C ASN A 2 15.88 4.60 2.63
N THR A 3 15.97 4.62 1.31
CA THR A 3 17.22 4.58 0.55
C THR A 3 17.54 5.96 -0.02
N ALA A 4 18.61 6.59 0.41
CA ALA A 4 18.98 7.96 0.00
C ALA A 4 19.09 8.12 -1.53
N LEU A 5 19.67 7.15 -2.22
CA LEU A 5 19.76 7.18 -3.70
C LEU A 5 18.38 7.19 -4.34
N VAL A 6 17.46 6.35 -3.87
CA VAL A 6 16.08 6.28 -4.40
C VAL A 6 15.33 7.57 -4.12
N VAL A 7 15.50 8.15 -2.92
CA VAL A 7 14.94 9.48 -2.57
C VAL A 7 15.46 10.57 -3.52
N THR A 8 16.75 10.56 -3.82
CA THR A 8 17.34 11.51 -4.77
C THR A 8 16.74 11.36 -6.17
N LEU A 9 16.68 10.15 -6.70
CA LEU A 9 16.09 9.86 -8.02
C LEU A 9 14.61 10.24 -8.07
N ALA A 10 13.84 9.91 -7.04
CA ALA A 10 12.43 10.27 -6.94
C ALA A 10 12.23 11.79 -6.89
N SER A 11 13.07 12.50 -6.12
CA SER A 11 13.04 13.96 -6.05
C SER A 11 13.34 14.61 -7.38
N MET A 12 14.35 14.13 -8.10
CA MET A 12 14.69 14.60 -9.46
C MET A 12 13.53 14.34 -10.44
N ASN A 13 12.93 13.16 -10.37
CA ASN A 13 11.78 12.82 -11.22
C ASN A 13 10.59 13.76 -10.97
N LEU A 14 10.22 13.98 -9.71
CA LEU A 14 9.14 14.92 -9.38
C LEU A 14 9.46 16.35 -9.84
N TYR A 15 10.69 16.80 -9.63
CA TYR A 15 11.13 18.11 -10.08
C TYR A 15 10.99 18.29 -11.61
N LEU A 16 11.41 17.29 -12.40
CA LEU A 16 11.26 17.30 -13.86
C LEU A 16 9.78 17.34 -14.31
N HIS A 17 8.86 16.85 -13.48
CA HIS A 17 7.42 16.91 -13.75
C HIS A 17 6.74 18.16 -13.14
N GLY A 18 7.51 19.11 -12.63
CA GLY A 18 6.98 20.34 -12.02
C GLY A 18 6.26 20.12 -10.69
N ILE A 19 6.53 18.99 -10.02
CA ILE A 19 5.93 18.63 -8.72
C ILE A 19 6.91 18.96 -7.60
N GLY A 20 6.49 19.84 -6.68
CA GLY A 20 7.32 20.35 -5.59
C GLY A 20 7.84 21.76 -5.88
N THR A 21 8.60 22.28 -4.94
CA THR A 21 9.24 23.59 -5.00
C THR A 21 10.75 23.41 -4.76
N ASP A 22 11.42 24.39 -4.17
CA ASP A 22 12.83 24.30 -3.73
C ASP A 22 13.08 23.20 -2.70
N ARG A 23 12.02 22.67 -2.10
CA ARG A 23 12.09 21.52 -1.19
C ARG A 23 11.40 20.32 -1.82
N SER A 24 12.12 19.18 -1.84
CA SER A 24 11.54 17.92 -2.29
C SER A 24 10.37 17.50 -1.38
N PRO A 25 9.25 17.05 -1.96
CA PRO A 25 8.17 16.44 -1.17
C PRO A 25 8.49 15.00 -0.72
N ILE A 26 9.62 14.42 -1.16
CA ILE A 26 10.01 13.06 -0.82
C ILE A 26 10.63 13.04 0.57
N ILE A 27 10.13 12.12 1.41
CA ILE A 27 10.62 11.92 2.78
C ILE A 27 11.54 10.70 2.82
N CYS A 28 12.76 10.86 3.34
CA CYS A 28 13.71 9.77 3.53
C CYS A 28 13.47 9.09 4.88
N GLN A 29 12.63 8.06 4.91
CA GLN A 29 12.33 7.27 6.11
C GLN A 29 11.72 5.91 5.75
N ASP A 30 11.72 4.96 6.69
CA ASP A 30 10.89 3.77 6.59
C ASP A 30 9.43 4.14 6.86
N SER A 31 8.57 3.99 5.86
CA SER A 31 7.14 4.34 5.95
C SER A 31 6.37 3.50 6.96
N LEU A 32 6.88 2.32 7.34
CA LEU A 32 6.23 1.41 8.28
C LEU A 32 6.65 1.64 9.73
N GLU A 33 7.71 2.42 9.98
CA GLU A 33 8.25 2.65 11.33
C GLU A 33 7.28 3.42 12.22
N LYS A 34 6.60 4.42 11.66
CA LYS A 34 5.72 5.33 12.42
C LYS A 34 4.36 5.51 11.77
N ALA A 35 3.38 5.86 12.60
CA ALA A 35 2.08 6.28 12.10
C ALA A 35 2.21 7.52 11.20
N PRO A 36 1.38 7.64 10.16
CA PRO A 36 1.42 8.80 9.27
C PRO A 36 1.08 10.07 10.03
N SER A 37 1.91 11.11 9.89
CA SER A 37 1.66 12.42 10.48
C SER A 37 0.59 13.22 9.74
N THR A 38 0.30 12.83 8.49
CA THR A 38 -0.65 13.52 7.62
C THR A 38 -1.51 12.49 6.90
N LEU A 39 -2.83 12.72 6.91
CA LEU A 39 -3.76 11.93 6.13
C LEU A 39 -3.88 12.50 4.71
N VAL A 40 -4.12 11.62 3.73
CA VAL A 40 -4.17 11.96 2.32
C VAL A 40 -5.53 11.62 1.69
N ASP A 41 -5.85 12.30 0.61
CA ASP A 41 -7.10 12.09 -0.14
C ASP A 41 -6.96 10.97 -1.18
N VAL A 42 -5.76 10.78 -1.73
CA VAL A 42 -5.49 9.80 -2.80
C VAL A 42 -4.19 9.06 -2.53
N ILE A 43 -4.21 7.74 -2.70
CA ILE A 43 -3.02 6.88 -2.69
C ILE A 43 -2.92 6.12 -4.00
N LEU A 44 -1.76 6.21 -4.64
CA LEU A 44 -1.35 5.36 -5.75
C LEU A 44 -0.05 4.67 -5.33
N ALA A 45 -0.05 3.35 -5.20
CA ALA A 45 1.10 2.64 -4.66
C ALA A 45 1.34 1.28 -5.30
N ASN A 46 2.61 0.98 -5.51
CA ASN A 46 3.12 -0.35 -5.78
C ASN A 46 4.16 -0.68 -4.70
N PRO A 47 3.72 -1.17 -3.52
CA PRO A 47 4.62 -1.44 -2.40
C PRO A 47 5.49 -2.67 -2.66
N PRO A 48 6.63 -2.80 -1.96
CA PRO A 48 7.46 -3.99 -2.06
C PRO A 48 6.72 -5.23 -1.53
N PHE A 49 6.90 -6.37 -2.22
CA PHE A 49 6.30 -7.65 -1.86
C PHE A 49 7.24 -8.48 -0.99
N GLY A 50 6.71 -9.51 -0.34
CA GLY A 50 7.46 -10.48 0.44
C GLY A 50 7.60 -10.12 1.92
N THR A 51 8.60 -10.69 2.56
CA THR A 51 8.93 -10.44 3.97
C THR A 51 9.94 -9.32 4.12
N ARG A 52 9.90 -8.63 5.27
CA ARG A 52 10.92 -7.63 5.58
C ARG A 52 12.32 -8.26 5.62
N PRO A 53 13.36 -7.54 5.15
CA PRO A 53 14.73 -8.02 5.27
C PRO A 53 15.13 -8.31 6.72
N ALA A 54 16.00 -9.28 6.92
CA ALA A 54 16.59 -9.55 8.23
C ALA A 54 17.31 -8.29 8.75
N GLY A 55 17.12 -7.97 10.03
CA GLY A 55 17.69 -6.76 10.65
C GLY A 55 16.88 -5.48 10.44
N SER A 56 15.73 -5.54 9.77
CA SER A 56 14.81 -4.40 9.74
C SER A 56 14.29 -4.08 11.14
N VAL A 57 14.05 -2.78 11.40
CA VAL A 57 13.42 -2.34 12.65
C VAL A 57 12.06 -3.03 12.83
N GLU A 58 11.77 -3.49 14.04
CA GLU A 58 10.47 -4.08 14.36
C GLU A 58 9.36 -3.05 14.18
N ILE A 59 8.23 -3.50 13.60
CA ILE A 59 7.08 -2.64 13.40
C ILE A 59 6.25 -2.68 14.69
N ASP A 60 6.33 -1.62 15.50
CA ASP A 60 5.47 -1.39 16.65
C ASP A 60 4.43 -0.31 16.31
N ARG A 61 3.33 -0.73 15.70
CA ARG A 61 2.29 0.14 15.17
C ARG A 61 0.95 -0.17 15.84
N GLN A 62 0.58 0.65 16.82
CA GLN A 62 -0.69 0.52 17.56
C GLN A 62 -1.93 0.89 16.71
N ASP A 63 -1.74 1.52 15.58
CA ASP A 63 -2.78 1.89 14.63
C ASP A 63 -3.02 0.82 13.54
N PHE A 64 -2.25 -0.28 13.55
CA PHE A 64 -2.48 -1.42 12.68
C PHE A 64 -3.54 -2.37 13.26
N TYR A 65 -4.29 -3.01 12.39
CA TYR A 65 -5.35 -3.96 12.77
C TYR A 65 -4.81 -5.29 13.29
N VAL A 66 -3.62 -5.69 12.83
CA VAL A 66 -2.96 -6.93 13.22
C VAL A 66 -1.46 -6.87 12.97
N GLU A 67 -0.69 -7.48 13.86
CA GLU A 67 0.75 -7.65 13.67
C GLU A 67 1.04 -8.75 12.65
N THR A 68 1.98 -8.50 11.74
CA THR A 68 2.43 -9.48 10.76
C THR A 68 3.86 -9.16 10.28
N LYS A 69 4.58 -10.20 9.88
CA LYS A 69 5.89 -10.07 9.21
C LYS A 69 5.77 -9.92 7.68
N ASN A 70 4.56 -10.03 7.16
CA ASN A 70 4.29 -9.92 5.74
C ASN A 70 4.29 -8.44 5.32
N ASN A 71 5.23 -8.09 4.44
CA ASN A 71 5.50 -6.70 4.08
C ASN A 71 4.33 -6.06 3.32
N GLN A 72 3.76 -6.76 2.33
CA GLN A 72 2.63 -6.23 1.56
C GLN A 72 1.38 -6.02 2.42
N LEU A 73 1.15 -6.85 3.45
CA LEU A 73 0.06 -6.66 4.39
C LEU A 73 0.28 -5.45 5.29
N ASN A 74 1.51 -5.20 5.73
CA ASN A 74 1.86 -4.02 6.51
C ASN A 74 1.70 -2.73 5.69
N PHE A 75 2.10 -2.74 4.43
CA PHE A 75 1.87 -1.60 3.54
C PHE A 75 0.37 -1.37 3.27
N LEU A 76 -0.42 -2.44 3.10
CA LEU A 76 -1.87 -2.30 2.94
C LEU A 76 -2.49 -1.64 4.17
N GLN A 77 -2.17 -2.10 5.39
CA GLN A 77 -2.64 -1.48 6.64
C GLN A 77 -2.21 -0.02 6.73
N HIS A 78 -0.92 0.28 6.43
CA HIS A 78 -0.41 1.63 6.44
C HIS A 78 -1.22 2.56 5.52
N MET A 79 -1.53 2.12 4.31
CA MET A 79 -2.35 2.90 3.37
C MET A 79 -3.80 3.05 3.83
N MET A 80 -4.40 2.01 4.43
CA MET A 80 -5.74 2.09 5.02
C MET A 80 -5.81 3.13 6.15
N VAL A 81 -4.77 3.18 6.99
CA VAL A 81 -4.68 4.17 8.08
C VAL A 81 -4.46 5.58 7.53
N MET A 82 -3.60 5.73 6.53
CA MET A 82 -3.21 7.02 5.94
C MET A 82 -4.35 7.73 5.20
N LEU A 83 -5.35 7.02 4.71
CA LEU A 83 -6.47 7.63 3.99
C LEU A 83 -7.37 8.45 4.91
N LYS A 84 -7.77 9.65 4.45
CA LYS A 84 -8.92 10.39 5.00
C LYS A 84 -10.23 9.65 4.74
N ASN A 85 -11.27 9.95 5.51
CA ASN A 85 -12.62 9.51 5.16
C ASN A 85 -13.03 10.10 3.79
N GLY A 86 -13.57 9.25 2.92
CA GLY A 86 -13.82 9.59 1.51
C GLY A 86 -12.58 9.55 0.61
N GLY A 87 -11.39 9.35 1.17
CA GLY A 87 -10.17 9.15 0.41
C GLY A 87 -10.16 7.82 -0.33
N ARG A 88 -9.45 7.75 -1.45
CA ARG A 88 -9.41 6.60 -2.35
C ARG A 88 -7.99 6.11 -2.61
N ALA A 89 -7.86 4.82 -2.85
CA ALA A 89 -6.57 4.19 -3.15
C ALA A 89 -6.66 3.28 -4.37
N ALA A 90 -5.54 3.20 -5.10
CA ALA A 90 -5.25 2.14 -6.05
C ALA A 90 -3.88 1.53 -5.67
N VAL A 91 -3.89 0.24 -5.30
CA VAL A 91 -2.73 -0.42 -4.72
C VAL A 91 -2.45 -1.72 -5.44
N VAL A 92 -1.22 -1.88 -5.92
CA VAL A 92 -0.75 -3.14 -6.52
C VAL A 92 -0.36 -4.10 -5.40
N LEU A 93 -0.97 -5.28 -5.37
CA LEU A 93 -0.71 -6.31 -4.37
C LEU A 93 -0.60 -7.70 -5.03
N PRO A 94 0.23 -8.60 -4.48
CA PRO A 94 0.30 -9.96 -4.99
C PRO A 94 -0.98 -10.74 -4.71
N ASP A 95 -1.25 -11.74 -5.53
CA ASP A 95 -2.50 -12.51 -5.53
C ASP A 95 -2.82 -13.17 -4.18
N ASN A 96 -1.79 -13.58 -3.42
CA ASN A 96 -1.97 -14.22 -2.11
C ASN A 96 -2.70 -13.33 -1.09
N VAL A 97 -2.62 -12.01 -1.19
CA VAL A 97 -3.35 -11.08 -0.31
C VAL A 97 -4.87 -11.31 -0.37
N LEU A 98 -5.39 -11.82 -1.48
CA LEU A 98 -6.82 -12.07 -1.67
C LEU A 98 -7.33 -13.31 -0.93
N PHE A 99 -6.45 -14.27 -0.58
CA PHE A 99 -6.89 -15.56 -0.03
C PHE A 99 -6.10 -16.08 1.18
N GLU A 100 -4.93 -15.50 1.52
CA GLU A 100 -4.16 -15.98 2.67
C GLU A 100 -4.96 -15.83 3.98
N GLY A 101 -4.79 -16.81 4.88
CA GLY A 101 -5.43 -16.84 6.20
C GLY A 101 -4.73 -15.92 7.23
N GLY A 102 -5.14 -16.06 8.50
CA GLY A 102 -4.53 -15.34 9.61
C GLY A 102 -4.59 -13.82 9.47
N ALA A 103 -3.43 -13.15 9.48
CA ALA A 103 -3.35 -11.71 9.38
C ALA A 103 -4.01 -11.17 8.09
N GLY A 104 -3.84 -11.87 6.95
CA GLY A 104 -4.47 -11.49 5.69
C GLY A 104 -6.00 -11.50 5.77
N GLU A 105 -6.58 -12.51 6.42
CA GLU A 105 -8.02 -12.58 6.64
C GLU A 105 -8.53 -11.43 7.51
N THR A 106 -7.82 -11.12 8.60
CA THR A 106 -8.18 -10.00 9.48
C THR A 106 -8.18 -8.68 8.73
N ILE A 107 -7.13 -8.40 7.96
CA ILE A 107 -7.02 -7.17 7.18
C ILE A 107 -8.10 -7.08 6.10
N ARG A 108 -8.42 -8.19 5.40
CA ARG A 108 -9.52 -8.20 4.43
C ARG A 108 -10.87 -7.94 5.07
N LYS A 109 -11.14 -8.50 6.27
CA LYS A 109 -12.37 -8.20 7.01
C LYS A 109 -12.49 -6.71 7.33
N GLU A 110 -11.42 -6.09 7.80
CA GLU A 110 -11.40 -4.65 8.08
C GLU A 110 -11.54 -3.81 6.80
N LEU A 111 -10.86 -4.22 5.71
CA LEU A 111 -11.00 -3.57 4.41
C LEU A 111 -12.45 -3.62 3.90
N LEU A 112 -13.12 -4.76 3.97
CA LEU A 112 -14.50 -4.90 3.51
C LEU A 112 -15.51 -4.19 4.41
N LYS A 113 -15.23 -4.08 5.72
CA LYS A 113 -16.11 -3.47 6.71
C LYS A 113 -16.06 -1.94 6.71
N ASN A 114 -14.87 -1.37 6.58
CA ASN A 114 -14.61 0.05 6.78
C ASN A 114 -14.28 0.80 5.49
N PHE A 115 -14.12 0.07 4.39
CA PHE A 115 -13.81 0.62 3.07
C PHE A 115 -14.73 -0.02 2.02
N ASN A 116 -15.00 0.72 0.97
CA ASN A 116 -15.63 0.20 -0.23
C ASN A 116 -14.55 -0.29 -1.21
N LEU A 117 -14.19 -1.57 -1.13
CA LEU A 117 -13.38 -2.26 -2.13
C LEU A 117 -14.27 -2.54 -3.35
N HIS A 118 -14.31 -1.62 -4.30
CA HIS A 118 -15.26 -1.68 -5.41
C HIS A 118 -14.71 -2.37 -6.65
N THR A 119 -13.39 -2.43 -6.83
CA THR A 119 -12.78 -2.99 -8.06
C THR A 119 -11.48 -3.71 -7.75
N ILE A 120 -11.31 -4.89 -8.32
CA ILE A 120 -10.05 -5.63 -8.39
C ILE A 120 -9.72 -5.86 -9.86
N LEU A 121 -8.61 -5.26 -10.31
CA LEU A 121 -8.06 -5.48 -11.64
C LEU A 121 -6.95 -6.52 -11.54
N ARG A 122 -7.13 -7.67 -12.17
CA ARG A 122 -6.11 -8.72 -12.24
C ARG A 122 -5.11 -8.40 -13.34
N LEU A 123 -3.85 -8.35 -12.98
CA LEU A 123 -2.79 -8.04 -13.93
C LEU A 123 -2.31 -9.32 -14.63
N PRO A 124 -2.04 -9.27 -15.93
CA PRO A 124 -1.47 -10.42 -16.64
C PRO A 124 -0.11 -10.80 -16.07
N THR A 125 0.21 -12.09 -16.08
CA THR A 125 1.52 -12.59 -15.67
C THR A 125 2.63 -12.01 -16.54
N GLY A 126 3.74 -11.61 -15.90
CA GLY A 126 4.90 -11.07 -16.61
C GLY A 126 4.89 -9.55 -16.82
N ILE A 127 3.82 -8.84 -16.40
CA ILE A 127 3.80 -7.37 -16.45
C ILE A 127 4.76 -6.74 -15.41
N LEU A 128 5.00 -7.42 -14.30
CA LEU A 128 5.98 -7.00 -13.29
C LEU A 128 7.32 -7.67 -13.55
N TYR A 129 8.43 -6.99 -13.18
CA TYR A 129 9.78 -7.55 -13.33
C TYR A 129 9.99 -8.86 -12.58
N ALA A 130 9.28 -9.08 -11.47
CA ALA A 130 9.33 -10.35 -10.73
C ALA A 130 8.61 -11.43 -11.54
N GLN A 131 9.38 -12.30 -12.20
CA GLN A 131 8.85 -13.41 -13.00
C GLN A 131 7.96 -14.33 -12.16
N GLY A 132 6.78 -14.69 -12.70
CA GLY A 132 5.85 -15.61 -12.06
C GLY A 132 4.97 -15.03 -10.96
N VAL A 133 5.12 -13.79 -10.60
CA VAL A 133 4.24 -13.13 -9.61
C VAL A 133 2.95 -12.71 -10.28
N LYS A 134 1.82 -13.23 -9.80
CA LYS A 134 0.49 -12.72 -10.13
C LYS A 134 0.16 -11.57 -9.18
N ALA A 135 -0.27 -10.46 -9.74
CA ALA A 135 -0.63 -9.29 -8.97
C ALA A 135 -1.99 -8.72 -9.38
N ASN A 136 -2.58 -7.96 -8.49
CA ASN A 136 -3.86 -7.29 -8.71
C ASN A 136 -3.73 -5.83 -8.31
N VAL A 137 -4.52 -4.96 -8.93
CA VAL A 137 -4.73 -3.60 -8.42
C VAL A 137 -6.04 -3.58 -7.67
N LEU A 138 -5.98 -3.25 -6.38
CA LEU A 138 -7.16 -3.07 -5.54
C LEU A 138 -7.54 -1.59 -5.52
N PHE A 139 -8.79 -1.28 -5.88
CA PHE A 139 -9.34 0.06 -5.82
C PHE A 139 -10.36 0.14 -4.69
N PHE A 140 -10.13 1.02 -3.73
CA PHE A 140 -11.02 1.17 -2.59
C PHE A 140 -11.13 2.62 -2.11
N THR A 141 -12.25 2.92 -1.45
CA THR A 141 -12.55 4.22 -0.85
C THR A 141 -12.85 4.04 0.63
N LYS A 142 -12.29 4.88 1.50
CA LYS A 142 -12.51 4.81 2.96
C LYS A 142 -13.85 5.43 3.37
N GLY A 143 -14.55 4.78 4.31
CA GLY A 143 -15.70 5.36 5.02
C GLY A 143 -17.04 4.69 4.75
N THR A 144 -17.12 3.76 3.80
CA THR A 144 -18.33 2.96 3.55
C THR A 144 -17.99 1.49 3.39
N PRO A 145 -18.80 0.56 3.92
CA PRO A 145 -18.54 -0.86 3.74
C PRO A 145 -18.71 -1.29 2.28
N THR A 146 -17.96 -2.31 1.90
CA THR A 146 -18.06 -2.97 0.60
C THR A 146 -19.39 -3.70 0.47
N LYS A 147 -20.11 -3.48 -0.62
CA LYS A 147 -21.32 -4.23 -0.98
C LYS A 147 -21.02 -5.22 -2.10
N ASP A 148 -20.43 -4.73 -3.17
CA ASP A 148 -20.12 -5.49 -4.36
C ASP A 148 -18.68 -5.23 -4.79
N VAL A 149 -18.01 -6.23 -5.35
CA VAL A 149 -16.65 -6.13 -5.89
C VAL A 149 -16.66 -6.54 -7.35
N TRP A 150 -16.23 -5.66 -8.22
CA TRP A 150 -16.05 -5.95 -9.63
C TRP A 150 -14.65 -6.52 -9.88
N PHE A 151 -14.60 -7.67 -10.55
CA PHE A 151 -13.34 -8.27 -10.99
C PHE A 151 -13.19 -8.06 -12.50
N PHE A 152 -12.01 -7.55 -12.88
CA PHE A 152 -11.58 -7.41 -14.27
C PHE A 152 -10.31 -8.23 -14.47
N ASP A 153 -10.30 -9.05 -15.54
CA ASP A 153 -9.15 -9.81 -16.02
C ASP A 153 -8.57 -9.18 -17.29
#